data_951ed9c49e08ffc7eb149befc9e6f5a0
#
_entry.id   951ed9c49e08ffc7eb149befc9e6f5a0
#
_cell.length_a   1.000
_cell.length_b   1.000
_cell.length_c   1.000
_cell.angle_alpha   90.00
_cell.angle_beta   90.00
_cell.angle_gamma   90.00
#
_symmetry.space_group_name_H-M   'P 1'
#
loop_
_entity.id
_entity.type
_entity.pdbx_description
1 polymer ?
#
loop_
_entity_poly.entity_id
_entity_poly.type
_entity_poly.pdbx_seq_one_letter_code
_entity_poly.pdbx_strand_id
1 'polypeptide(L)'
;MDLGNKIRELRLKKNYTQEDLASILGTSIQSISRWENGATYPDISLLPLIASTFNVTVDYLLGADIIHNTKILEEIKKQVKEYRKIGNNVKCYEYVKEMYEKYPSIEELQLIFAEVCLEAGNFNKSYTEEGIVVAKKVLETTLDEDIKFKAADILFYLYLKNDRKDKERLKEVYEKYLKKYLRKDYYKDDILVGDELLKYYQKESLSLLSSFWSILMGLYNDNLYTKEELVDVFKKFNIVVKTLFDNEDYDLETIWFLHTINDRIARLYVKLNDFDNACIYLNIAADYAIMHDTREDNIKHTSLLFNKLEDKRDDISWSGNLDEFGNQCFEMLYNLKRPVFDPIREDSRFKDLIDKITKYSKQYN
;
A
#
# COMPACT_ATOMS: atom_id res chain seq x y z
N MET A 1 1.87 25.21 12.66
CA MET A 1 3.24 25.34 13.20
C MET A 1 3.57 26.82 13.26
N ASP A 2 4.06 27.32 14.38
CA ASP A 2 4.35 28.76 14.57
C ASP A 2 5.72 29.10 13.97
N LEU A 3 5.87 30.31 13.38
CA LEU A 3 7.11 30.82 12.79
C LEU A 3 8.30 30.71 13.74
N GLY A 4 8.10 30.98 15.03
CA GLY A 4 9.13 30.89 16.06
C GLY A 4 9.69 29.47 16.21
N ASN A 5 8.84 28.47 16.24
CA ASN A 5 9.25 27.07 16.28
C ASN A 5 10.03 26.66 15.02
N LYS A 6 9.64 27.12 13.83
CA LYS A 6 10.40 26.86 12.60
C LYS A 6 11.78 27.48 12.61
N ILE A 7 11.91 28.72 13.07
CA ILE A 7 13.21 29.40 13.22
C ILE A 7 14.11 28.59 14.15
N ARG A 8 13.57 28.14 15.30
CA ARG A 8 14.31 27.32 16.26
C ARG A 8 14.77 25.98 15.68
N GLU A 9 13.90 25.27 14.98
CA GLU A 9 14.23 24.00 14.32
C GLU A 9 15.34 24.19 13.27
N LEU A 10 15.23 25.20 12.43
CA LEU A 10 16.23 25.49 11.39
C LEU A 10 17.58 25.87 11.99
N ARG A 11 17.57 26.67 13.08
CA ARG A 11 18.79 27.02 13.82
C ARG A 11 19.48 25.79 14.39
N LEU A 12 18.72 24.90 15.06
CA LEU A 12 19.26 23.66 15.61
C LEU A 12 19.80 22.72 14.53
N LYS A 13 19.14 22.64 13.38
CA LYS A 13 19.63 21.87 12.20
C LYS A 13 20.99 22.35 11.73
N LYS A 14 21.25 23.65 11.78
CA LYS A 14 22.53 24.25 11.41
C LYS A 14 23.57 24.22 12.55
N ASN A 15 23.20 23.66 13.71
CA ASN A 15 24.00 23.68 14.93
C ASN A 15 24.38 25.11 15.40
N TYR A 16 23.52 26.11 15.12
CA TYR A 16 23.73 27.47 15.57
C TYR A 16 23.20 27.65 17.00
N THR A 17 23.93 28.42 17.82
CA THR A 17 23.40 28.98 19.07
C THR A 17 22.46 30.15 18.78
N GLN A 18 21.69 30.60 19.76
CA GLN A 18 20.89 31.84 19.60
C GLN A 18 21.80 33.07 19.37
N GLU A 19 23.00 33.06 19.93
CA GLU A 19 24.01 34.09 19.73
C GLU A 19 24.55 34.11 18.30
N ASP A 20 24.85 32.94 17.71
CA ASP A 20 25.28 32.83 16.32
C ASP A 20 24.21 33.38 15.38
N LEU A 21 22.95 32.98 15.59
CA LEU A 21 21.85 33.45 14.76
C LEU A 21 21.62 34.96 14.92
N ALA A 22 21.71 35.48 16.16
CA ALA A 22 21.59 36.92 16.42
C ALA A 22 22.68 37.72 15.70
N SER A 23 23.94 37.25 15.72
CA SER A 23 25.05 37.83 14.99
C SER A 23 24.85 37.87 13.48
N ILE A 24 24.39 36.70 12.91
CA ILE A 24 24.11 36.58 11.47
C ILE A 24 23.02 37.55 11.00
N LEU A 25 21.95 37.67 11.81
CA LEU A 25 20.80 38.50 11.45
C LEU A 25 20.93 39.98 11.88
N GLY A 26 22.01 40.34 12.53
CA GLY A 26 22.23 41.74 13.01
C GLY A 26 21.23 42.14 14.09
N THR A 27 20.80 41.22 14.95
CA THR A 27 19.80 41.47 15.98
C THR A 27 20.31 41.06 17.38
N SER A 28 19.47 41.17 18.43
CA SER A 28 19.84 40.76 19.79
C SER A 28 19.47 39.30 20.07
N ILE A 29 20.23 38.64 20.97
CA ILE A 29 19.93 37.29 21.49
C ILE A 29 18.51 37.25 22.08
N GLN A 30 18.11 38.34 22.79
CA GLN A 30 16.78 38.46 23.36
C GLN A 30 15.67 38.47 22.29
N SER A 31 15.94 39.07 21.11
CA SER A 31 14.99 39.04 19.99
C SER A 31 14.82 37.62 19.46
N ILE A 32 15.92 36.89 19.24
CA ILE A 32 15.88 35.50 18.82
C ILE A 32 15.09 34.66 19.80
N SER A 33 15.41 34.77 21.10
CA SER A 33 14.72 34.04 22.16
C SER A 33 13.22 34.32 22.17
N ARG A 34 12.80 35.60 22.01
CA ARG A 34 11.38 35.98 21.96
C ARG A 34 10.66 35.41 20.73
N TRP A 35 11.32 35.41 19.56
CA TRP A 35 10.75 34.83 18.34
C TRP A 35 10.56 33.31 18.51
N GLU A 36 11.60 32.60 18.97
CA GLU A 36 11.55 31.15 19.16
C GLU A 36 10.53 30.69 20.21
N ASN A 37 10.22 31.55 21.20
CA ASN A 37 9.20 31.26 22.22
C ASN A 37 7.80 31.79 21.84
N GLY A 38 7.65 32.37 20.62
CA GLY A 38 6.36 32.89 20.15
C GLY A 38 5.89 34.17 20.86
N ALA A 39 6.76 34.83 21.69
CA ALA A 39 6.42 36.06 22.39
C ALA A 39 6.32 37.28 21.46
N THR A 40 7.12 37.30 20.40
CA THR A 40 7.09 38.33 19.33
C THR A 40 7.45 37.68 17.98
N TYR A 41 7.17 38.40 16.89
CA TYR A 41 7.58 37.98 15.56
C TYR A 41 8.75 38.82 15.07
N PRO A 42 9.61 38.28 14.16
CA PRO A 42 10.58 39.08 13.41
C PRO A 42 9.86 40.16 12.59
N ASP A 43 10.56 41.28 12.37
CA ASP A 43 10.10 42.26 11.37
C ASP A 43 10.00 41.63 9.98
N ILE A 44 8.98 41.99 9.21
CA ILE A 44 8.74 41.43 7.88
C ILE A 44 9.97 41.63 6.98
N SER A 45 10.70 42.73 7.14
CA SER A 45 11.92 43.03 6.40
C SER A 45 13.07 42.06 6.66
N LEU A 46 13.07 41.36 7.81
CA LEU A 46 14.05 40.34 8.17
C LEU A 46 13.74 38.96 7.60
N LEU A 47 12.50 38.67 7.19
CA LEU A 47 12.11 37.37 6.71
C LEU A 47 12.92 36.88 5.52
N PRO A 48 13.25 37.74 4.49
CA PRO A 48 14.12 37.29 3.41
C PRO A 48 15.55 36.93 3.86
N LEU A 49 16.09 37.64 4.84
CA LEU A 49 17.42 37.36 5.39
C LEU A 49 17.40 36.04 6.20
N ILE A 50 16.39 35.84 7.02
CA ILE A 50 16.20 34.55 7.78
C ILE A 50 16.07 33.40 6.78
N ALA A 51 15.23 33.52 5.76
CA ALA A 51 15.05 32.53 4.72
C ALA A 51 16.36 32.18 3.99
N SER A 52 17.12 33.21 3.60
CA SER A 52 18.44 33.05 2.95
C SER A 52 19.43 32.37 3.86
N THR A 53 19.50 32.74 5.14
CA THR A 53 20.41 32.14 6.16
C THR A 53 20.21 30.64 6.27
N PHE A 54 18.96 30.19 6.21
CA PHE A 54 18.60 28.77 6.33
C PHE A 54 18.44 28.06 4.99
N ASN A 55 18.60 28.76 3.86
CA ASN A 55 18.37 28.24 2.52
C ASN A 55 16.95 27.67 2.32
N VAL A 56 15.95 28.42 2.76
CA VAL A 56 14.51 28.12 2.61
C VAL A 56 13.80 29.32 1.98
N THR A 57 12.53 29.15 1.59
CA THR A 57 11.69 30.26 1.11
C THR A 57 11.02 31.01 2.26
N VAL A 58 10.60 32.26 2.04
CA VAL A 58 9.79 33.00 3.00
C VAL A 58 8.44 32.31 3.23
N ASP A 59 7.84 31.75 2.20
CA ASP A 59 6.59 30.98 2.28
C ASP A 59 6.74 29.77 3.21
N TYR A 60 7.88 29.06 3.13
CA TYR A 60 8.21 27.99 4.07
C TYR A 60 8.26 28.50 5.51
N LEU A 61 8.91 29.63 5.78
CA LEU A 61 8.96 30.22 7.12
C LEU A 61 7.57 30.58 7.65
N LEU A 62 6.74 31.17 6.81
CA LEU A 62 5.39 31.59 7.17
C LEU A 62 4.36 30.45 7.21
N GLY A 63 4.71 29.27 6.70
CA GLY A 63 3.79 28.14 6.59
C GLY A 63 2.72 28.31 5.51
N ALA A 64 2.88 29.31 4.62
CA ALA A 64 1.97 29.53 3.50
C ALA A 64 2.01 28.38 2.50
N ASP A 65 3.18 27.77 2.36
CA ASP A 65 3.40 26.55 1.59
C ASP A 65 2.59 25.36 2.12
N ILE A 66 2.41 25.26 3.44
CA ILE A 66 1.63 24.14 4.06
C ILE A 66 0.18 24.17 3.59
N ILE A 67 -0.48 25.34 3.66
CA ILE A 67 -1.90 25.51 3.26
C ILE A 67 -2.05 25.23 1.75
N HIS A 68 -1.13 25.74 0.95
CA HIS A 68 -1.14 25.52 -0.49
C HIS A 68 -0.88 24.04 -0.84
N ASN A 69 0.14 23.43 -0.22
CA ASN A 69 0.49 22.04 -0.43
C ASN A 69 -0.60 21.09 0.05
N THR A 70 -1.30 21.40 1.16
CA THR A 70 -2.41 20.58 1.65
C THR A 70 -3.53 20.49 0.62
N LYS A 71 -3.94 21.63 0.02
CA LYS A 71 -4.99 21.63 -1.01
C LYS A 71 -4.57 20.85 -2.26
N ILE A 72 -3.32 21.01 -2.70
CA ILE A 72 -2.77 20.25 -3.83
C ILE A 72 -2.79 18.75 -3.52
N LEU A 73 -2.34 18.36 -2.33
CA LEU A 73 -2.31 16.95 -1.92
C LEU A 73 -3.72 16.34 -1.81
N GLU A 74 -4.69 17.09 -1.29
CA GLU A 74 -6.09 16.63 -1.24
C GLU A 74 -6.65 16.36 -2.63
N GLU A 75 -6.38 17.25 -3.59
CA GLU A 75 -6.81 17.07 -4.99
C GLU A 75 -6.12 15.89 -5.65
N ILE A 76 -4.79 15.74 -5.45
CA ILE A 76 -4.03 14.60 -5.96
C ILE A 76 -4.53 13.29 -5.35
N LYS A 77 -4.72 13.22 -4.03
CA LYS A 77 -5.25 12.03 -3.35
C LYS A 77 -6.63 11.63 -3.86
N LYS A 78 -7.50 12.63 -4.08
CA LYS A 78 -8.81 12.39 -4.67
C LYS A 78 -8.70 11.78 -6.05
N GLN A 79 -7.86 12.33 -6.92
CA GLN A 79 -7.67 11.81 -8.28
C GLN A 79 -7.01 10.43 -8.30
N VAL A 80 -6.02 10.18 -7.43
CA VAL A 80 -5.42 8.85 -7.23
C VAL A 80 -6.48 7.82 -6.81
N LYS A 81 -7.37 8.19 -5.87
CA LYS A 81 -8.48 7.33 -5.45
C LYS A 81 -9.39 6.97 -6.62
N GLU A 82 -9.72 7.92 -7.50
CA GLU A 82 -10.55 7.65 -8.69
C GLU A 82 -9.85 6.70 -9.68
N TYR A 83 -8.55 6.89 -9.95
CA TYR A 83 -7.80 5.96 -10.81
C TYR A 83 -7.71 4.55 -10.19
N ARG A 84 -7.50 4.45 -8.87
CA ARG A 84 -7.46 3.16 -8.17
C ARG A 84 -8.80 2.43 -8.22
N LYS A 85 -9.95 3.16 -8.11
CA LYS A 85 -11.29 2.57 -8.25
C LYS A 85 -11.53 1.88 -9.59
N ILE A 86 -10.98 2.43 -10.66
CA ILE A 86 -11.14 1.86 -12.02
C ILE A 86 -9.97 0.96 -12.41
N GLY A 87 -9.02 0.70 -11.50
CA GLY A 87 -7.87 -0.17 -11.76
C GLY A 87 -6.85 0.39 -12.77
N ASN A 88 -6.88 1.70 -13.07
CA ASN A 88 -6.02 2.29 -14.10
C ASN A 88 -4.69 2.81 -13.52
N ASN A 89 -3.82 1.88 -13.13
CA ASN A 89 -2.55 2.19 -12.47
C ASN A 89 -1.56 2.95 -13.40
N VAL A 90 -1.63 2.72 -14.71
CA VAL A 90 -0.74 3.43 -15.66
C VAL A 90 -1.12 4.90 -15.75
N LYS A 91 -2.40 5.23 -15.93
CA LYS A 91 -2.84 6.63 -15.93
C LYS A 91 -2.64 7.30 -14.56
N CYS A 92 -2.79 6.53 -13.48
CA CYS A 92 -2.48 7.01 -12.13
C CYS A 92 -1.00 7.42 -12.03
N TYR A 93 -0.10 6.56 -12.50
CA TYR A 93 1.33 6.84 -12.54
C TYR A 93 1.65 8.10 -13.38
N GLU A 94 1.12 8.18 -14.61
CA GLU A 94 1.34 9.34 -15.49
C GLU A 94 0.90 10.65 -14.84
N TYR A 95 -0.28 10.68 -14.25
CA TYR A 95 -0.82 11.84 -13.54
C TYR A 95 0.03 12.23 -12.33
N VAL A 96 0.37 11.26 -11.46
CA VAL A 96 1.14 11.56 -10.26
C VAL A 96 2.58 11.94 -10.62
N LYS A 97 3.15 11.39 -11.68
CA LYS A 97 4.47 11.79 -12.20
C LYS A 97 4.48 13.25 -12.60
N GLU A 98 3.48 13.70 -13.39
CA GLU A 98 3.34 15.11 -13.77
C GLU A 98 3.25 16.02 -12.52
N MET A 99 2.46 15.61 -11.53
CA MET A 99 2.34 16.37 -10.28
C MET A 99 3.64 16.39 -9.47
N TYR A 100 4.37 15.28 -9.41
CA TYR A 100 5.67 15.20 -8.75
C TYR A 100 6.73 16.08 -9.44
N GLU A 101 6.76 16.10 -10.76
CA GLU A 101 7.65 16.99 -11.52
C GLU A 101 7.33 18.47 -11.29
N LYS A 102 6.05 18.80 -11.12
CA LYS A 102 5.59 20.17 -10.84
C LYS A 102 5.83 20.60 -9.38
N TYR A 103 5.75 19.68 -8.43
CA TYR A 103 5.85 19.94 -6.99
C TYR A 103 6.87 19.02 -6.29
N PRO A 104 8.14 18.99 -6.71
CA PRO A 104 9.11 17.98 -6.29
C PRO A 104 9.56 18.11 -4.82
N SER A 105 9.23 19.21 -4.15
CA SER A 105 9.59 19.47 -2.74
C SER A 105 8.56 18.95 -1.73
N ILE A 106 7.39 18.50 -2.17
CA ILE A 106 6.35 18.02 -1.28
C ILE A 106 6.66 16.54 -0.90
N GLU A 107 7.16 16.32 0.31
CA GLU A 107 7.58 14.98 0.77
C GLU A 107 6.46 13.94 0.68
N GLU A 108 5.23 14.31 1.05
CA GLU A 108 4.08 13.41 0.96
C GLU A 108 3.73 13.04 -0.49
N LEU A 109 3.91 13.96 -1.45
CA LEU A 109 3.74 13.66 -2.87
C LEU A 109 4.85 12.73 -3.39
N GLN A 110 6.07 12.86 -2.89
CA GLN A 110 7.14 11.91 -3.21
C GLN A 110 6.77 10.49 -2.75
N LEU A 111 6.15 10.34 -1.57
CA LEU A 111 5.63 9.04 -1.10
C LEU A 111 4.52 8.51 -2.01
N ILE A 112 3.52 9.34 -2.33
CA ILE A 112 2.43 8.97 -3.23
C ILE A 112 2.98 8.53 -4.59
N PHE A 113 3.99 9.23 -5.12
CA PHE A 113 4.62 8.85 -6.38
C PHE A 113 5.35 7.50 -6.28
N ALA A 114 6.08 7.25 -5.20
CA ALA A 114 6.73 5.96 -4.99
C ALA A 114 5.73 4.80 -4.83
N GLU A 115 4.58 5.03 -4.16
CA GLU A 115 3.47 4.06 -4.07
C GLU A 115 2.89 3.74 -5.45
N VAL A 116 2.59 4.76 -6.23
CA VAL A 116 2.03 4.59 -7.58
C VAL A 116 3.02 3.90 -8.52
N CYS A 117 4.31 4.17 -8.37
CA CYS A 117 5.38 3.43 -9.07
C CYS A 117 5.37 1.94 -8.68
N LEU A 118 5.14 1.61 -7.42
CA LEU A 118 4.98 0.23 -6.96
C LEU A 118 3.76 -0.43 -7.61
N GLU A 119 2.62 0.24 -7.64
CA GLU A 119 1.38 -0.25 -8.24
C GLU A 119 1.53 -0.47 -9.75
N ALA A 120 2.07 0.52 -10.46
CA ALA A 120 2.25 0.47 -11.92
C ALA A 120 3.43 -0.41 -12.38
N GLY A 121 4.32 -0.84 -11.47
CA GLY A 121 5.51 -1.62 -11.79
C GLY A 121 5.27 -3.01 -12.39
N ASN A 122 4.01 -3.51 -12.41
CA ASN A 122 3.63 -4.72 -13.13
C ASN A 122 3.65 -4.52 -14.65
N PHE A 123 3.41 -3.29 -15.10
CA PHE A 123 3.30 -2.96 -16.52
C PHE A 123 4.66 -2.62 -17.15
N ASN A 124 5.53 -1.98 -16.36
CA ASN A 124 6.85 -1.60 -16.81
C ASN A 124 7.83 -1.56 -15.64
N LYS A 125 8.92 -2.32 -15.76
CA LYS A 125 9.97 -2.40 -14.75
C LYS A 125 10.61 -1.03 -14.45
N SER A 126 10.67 -0.12 -15.43
CA SER A 126 11.22 1.22 -15.22
C SER A 126 10.46 2.02 -14.16
N TYR A 127 9.15 1.79 -13.99
CA TYR A 127 8.37 2.45 -12.95
C TYR A 127 8.84 2.04 -11.55
N THR A 128 9.11 0.75 -11.36
CA THR A 128 9.69 0.26 -10.10
C THR A 128 11.05 0.88 -9.81
N GLU A 129 11.89 1.05 -10.82
CA GLU A 129 13.21 1.68 -10.69
C GLU A 129 13.10 3.16 -10.30
N GLU A 130 12.18 3.90 -10.91
CA GLU A 130 11.89 5.30 -10.53
C GLU A 130 11.39 5.39 -9.08
N GLY A 131 10.47 4.53 -8.68
CA GLY A 131 9.96 4.46 -7.30
C GLY A 131 11.07 4.21 -6.28
N ILE A 132 12.03 3.32 -6.58
CA ILE A 132 13.19 3.03 -5.73
C ILE A 132 14.04 4.30 -5.53
N VAL A 133 14.29 5.04 -6.59
CA VAL A 133 15.09 6.28 -6.52
C VAL A 133 14.41 7.31 -5.62
N VAL A 134 13.09 7.49 -5.78
CA VAL A 134 12.34 8.48 -5.00
C VAL A 134 12.21 8.05 -3.53
N ALA A 135 11.89 6.81 -3.25
CA ALA A 135 11.79 6.31 -1.88
C ALA A 135 13.12 6.44 -1.11
N LYS A 136 14.25 6.15 -1.75
CA LYS A 136 15.58 6.39 -1.18
C LYS A 136 15.84 7.86 -0.89
N LYS A 137 15.52 8.74 -1.82
CA LYS A 137 15.65 10.18 -1.63
C LYS A 137 14.86 10.66 -0.42
N VAL A 138 13.61 10.20 -0.26
CA VAL A 138 12.80 10.53 0.92
C VAL A 138 13.47 10.06 2.20
N LEU A 139 13.98 8.82 2.25
CA LEU A 139 14.68 8.28 3.41
C LEU A 139 15.92 9.07 3.82
N GLU A 140 16.62 9.68 2.85
CA GLU A 140 17.83 10.46 3.08
C GLU A 140 17.52 11.91 3.52
N THR A 141 16.39 12.48 3.07
CA THR A 141 16.11 13.90 3.24
C THR A 141 15.10 14.22 4.33
N THR A 142 14.12 13.33 4.58
CA THR A 142 13.08 13.60 5.57
C THR A 142 13.58 13.47 6.99
N LEU A 143 13.04 14.31 7.87
CA LEU A 143 13.23 14.23 9.31
C LEU A 143 12.01 13.67 10.03
N ASP A 144 10.90 13.54 9.33
CA ASP A 144 9.67 12.98 9.86
C ASP A 144 9.78 11.45 9.93
N GLU A 145 9.66 10.91 11.14
CA GLU A 145 9.80 9.47 11.36
C GLU A 145 8.65 8.66 10.78
N ASP A 146 7.44 9.23 10.66
CA ASP A 146 6.31 8.55 10.04
C ASP A 146 6.46 8.51 8.52
N ILE A 147 6.99 9.58 7.93
CA ILE A 147 7.36 9.63 6.50
C ILE A 147 8.51 8.65 6.22
N LYS A 148 9.53 8.58 7.10
CA LYS A 148 10.62 7.59 6.97
C LYS A 148 10.11 6.17 7.00
N PHE A 149 9.21 5.86 7.92
CA PHE A 149 8.63 4.52 8.00
C PHE A 149 7.91 4.15 6.70
N LYS A 150 7.02 5.03 6.22
CA LYS A 150 6.30 4.81 4.95
C LYS A 150 7.24 4.65 3.77
N ALA A 151 8.27 5.51 3.67
CA ALA A 151 9.25 5.42 2.59
C ALA A 151 10.05 4.11 2.64
N ALA A 152 10.39 3.62 3.84
CA ALA A 152 11.08 2.35 4.01
C ALA A 152 10.19 1.15 3.64
N ASP A 153 8.93 1.19 4.03
CA ASP A 153 7.94 0.17 3.69
C ASP A 153 7.74 0.08 2.17
N ILE A 154 7.50 1.22 1.53
CA ILE A 154 7.38 1.30 0.06
C ILE A 154 8.66 0.79 -0.61
N LEU A 155 9.84 1.20 -0.14
CA LEU A 155 11.13 0.76 -0.69
C LEU A 155 11.32 -0.75 -0.59
N PHE A 156 10.90 -1.35 0.53
CA PHE A 156 10.96 -2.80 0.72
C PHE A 156 10.12 -3.53 -0.35
N TYR A 157 8.88 -3.09 -0.57
CA TYR A 157 8.02 -3.68 -1.59
C TYR A 157 8.48 -3.41 -3.02
N LEU A 158 9.06 -2.25 -3.30
CA LEU A 158 9.68 -1.94 -4.60
C LEU A 158 10.85 -2.88 -4.89
N TYR A 159 11.72 -3.14 -3.91
CA TYR A 159 12.79 -4.12 -4.08
C TYR A 159 12.26 -5.54 -4.25
N LEU A 160 11.27 -5.92 -3.47
CA LEU A 160 10.63 -7.22 -3.58
C LEU A 160 10.05 -7.44 -4.99
N LYS A 161 9.47 -6.40 -5.58
CA LYS A 161 8.91 -6.41 -6.93
C LYS A 161 9.98 -6.42 -8.02
N ASN A 162 11.05 -5.65 -7.82
CA ASN A 162 12.14 -5.54 -8.80
C ASN A 162 12.97 -6.82 -8.91
N ASP A 163 13.36 -7.40 -7.78
CA ASP A 163 14.07 -8.67 -7.68
C ASP A 163 13.81 -9.35 -6.33
N ARG A 164 12.84 -10.25 -6.31
CA ARG A 164 12.47 -11.03 -5.12
C ARG A 164 13.59 -11.91 -4.58
N LYS A 165 14.60 -12.24 -5.40
CA LYS A 165 15.73 -13.11 -5.02
C LYS A 165 16.83 -12.35 -4.30
N ASP A 166 16.86 -11.02 -4.39
CA ASP A 166 17.85 -10.18 -3.70
C ASP A 166 17.49 -10.03 -2.21
N LYS A 167 17.61 -11.13 -1.48
CA LYS A 167 17.31 -11.20 -0.04
C LYS A 167 18.21 -10.31 0.81
N GLU A 168 19.44 -10.07 0.40
CA GLU A 168 20.39 -9.20 1.12
C GLU A 168 19.89 -7.75 1.16
N ARG A 169 19.40 -7.24 0.03
CA ARG A 169 18.87 -5.88 -0.05
C ARG A 169 17.59 -5.70 0.75
N LEU A 170 16.70 -6.69 0.71
CA LEU A 170 15.48 -6.69 1.53
C LEU A 170 15.81 -6.69 3.02
N LYS A 171 16.78 -7.51 3.45
CA LYS A 171 17.26 -7.58 4.82
C LYS A 171 17.90 -6.28 5.27
N GLU A 172 18.68 -5.62 4.42
CA GLU A 172 19.28 -4.30 4.70
C GLU A 172 18.19 -3.26 5.04
N VAL A 173 17.15 -3.15 4.20
CA VAL A 173 16.04 -2.19 4.43
C VAL A 173 15.32 -2.52 5.74
N TYR A 174 15.02 -3.79 5.98
CA TYR A 174 14.35 -4.21 7.21
C TYR A 174 15.16 -3.87 8.45
N GLU A 175 16.41 -4.30 8.54
CA GLU A 175 17.26 -4.07 9.73
C GLU A 175 17.52 -2.59 9.98
N LYS A 176 17.74 -1.81 8.93
CA LYS A 176 18.10 -0.40 9.03
C LYS A 176 16.91 0.51 9.36
N TYR A 177 15.74 0.24 8.77
CA TYR A 177 14.64 1.18 8.82
C TYR A 177 13.36 0.63 9.47
N LEU A 178 12.96 -0.61 9.18
CA LEU A 178 11.63 -1.11 9.56
C LEU A 178 11.59 -1.72 10.96
N LYS A 179 12.64 -2.41 11.37
CA LYS A 179 12.70 -3.16 12.65
C LYS A 179 12.39 -2.30 13.88
N LYS A 180 12.78 -1.04 13.87
CA LYS A 180 12.55 -0.11 15.00
C LYS A 180 11.08 0.32 15.15
N TYR A 181 10.28 0.21 14.09
CA TYR A 181 8.89 0.69 14.07
C TYR A 181 7.87 -0.39 14.44
N LEU A 182 8.24 -1.67 14.37
CA LEU A 182 7.37 -2.79 14.76
C LEU A 182 6.88 -2.73 16.22
N ARG A 183 7.43 -1.83 17.03
CA ARG A 183 7.01 -1.58 18.42
C ARG A 183 5.89 -0.54 18.55
N LYS A 184 5.56 0.25 17.52
CA LYS A 184 4.58 1.35 17.64
C LYS A 184 3.13 0.85 17.78
N ASP A 185 2.80 -0.31 17.24
CA ASP A 185 1.44 -0.85 17.31
C ASP A 185 1.14 -1.60 18.61
N TYR A 186 2.16 -1.99 19.37
CA TYR A 186 2.01 -2.65 20.68
C TYR A 186 1.35 -1.78 21.77
N TYR A 187 1.27 -0.47 21.60
CA TYR A 187 0.70 0.44 22.59
C TYR A 187 -0.77 0.78 22.37
N LYS A 188 -1.36 0.38 21.24
CA LYS A 188 -2.78 0.66 20.98
C LYS A 188 -3.71 -0.06 21.95
N ASP A 189 -3.32 -1.24 22.39
CA ASP A 189 -4.04 -2.06 23.37
C ASP A 189 -4.19 -1.36 24.72
N ASP A 190 -3.24 -0.49 25.08
CA ASP A 190 -3.24 0.23 26.36
C ASP A 190 -4.06 1.56 26.31
N ILE A 191 -4.43 2.02 25.11
CA ILE A 191 -5.06 3.34 24.91
C ILE A 191 -6.53 3.22 24.54
N LEU A 192 -6.89 2.22 23.71
CA LEU A 192 -8.25 2.04 23.22
C LEU A 192 -9.12 1.31 24.25
N VAL A 193 -10.42 1.64 24.28
CA VAL A 193 -11.39 1.01 25.19
C VAL A 193 -12.72 0.72 24.49
N GLY A 194 -13.46 -0.25 25.01
CA GLY A 194 -14.80 -0.58 24.53
C GLY A 194 -14.85 -1.01 23.07
N ASP A 195 -15.79 -0.45 22.31
CA ASP A 195 -16.03 -0.80 20.90
C ASP A 195 -14.84 -0.43 19.99
N GLU A 196 -14.09 0.61 20.31
CA GLU A 196 -12.89 0.98 19.53
C GLU A 196 -11.77 -0.05 19.70
N LEU A 197 -11.56 -0.55 20.91
CA LEU A 197 -10.60 -1.61 21.18
C LEU A 197 -11.02 -2.93 20.49
N LEU A 198 -12.31 -3.29 20.58
CA LEU A 198 -12.83 -4.47 19.90
C LEU A 198 -12.65 -4.37 18.37
N LYS A 199 -12.98 -3.22 17.79
CA LYS A 199 -12.78 -2.96 16.36
C LYS A 199 -11.30 -3.05 15.95
N TYR A 200 -10.39 -2.55 16.79
CA TYR A 200 -8.95 -2.66 16.58
C TYR A 200 -8.53 -4.14 16.56
N TYR A 201 -8.91 -4.95 17.57
CA TYR A 201 -8.56 -6.37 17.58
C TYR A 201 -9.14 -7.14 16.40
N GLN A 202 -10.36 -6.85 15.98
CA GLN A 202 -10.98 -7.46 14.81
C GLN A 202 -10.20 -7.14 13.53
N LYS A 203 -9.73 -5.88 13.38
CA LYS A 203 -8.90 -5.47 12.26
C LYS A 203 -7.53 -6.17 12.26
N GLU A 204 -6.89 -6.27 13.43
CA GLU A 204 -5.63 -7.01 13.56
C GLU A 204 -5.81 -8.50 13.22
N SER A 205 -6.95 -9.08 13.56
CA SER A 205 -7.26 -10.47 13.21
C SER A 205 -7.37 -10.69 11.70
N LEU A 206 -7.96 -9.76 10.94
CA LEU A 206 -7.92 -9.78 9.47
C LEU A 206 -6.50 -9.61 8.92
N SER A 207 -5.71 -8.71 9.52
CA SER A 207 -4.31 -8.52 9.14
C SER A 207 -3.46 -9.79 9.34
N LEU A 208 -3.75 -10.58 10.38
CA LEU A 208 -3.11 -11.89 10.57
C LEU A 208 -3.50 -12.88 9.48
N LEU A 209 -4.74 -12.84 8.99
CA LEU A 209 -5.18 -13.68 7.87
C LEU A 209 -4.42 -13.32 6.58
N SER A 210 -4.26 -12.03 6.28
CA SER A 210 -3.47 -11.54 5.15
C SER A 210 -1.99 -11.95 5.27
N SER A 211 -1.44 -11.90 6.48
CA SER A 211 -0.07 -12.36 6.76
C SER A 211 0.06 -13.87 6.55
N PHE A 212 -0.91 -14.66 6.99
CA PHE A 212 -0.94 -16.10 6.78
C PHE A 212 -1.01 -16.45 5.28
N TRP A 213 -1.90 -15.77 4.54
CA TRP A 213 -1.96 -15.93 3.08
C TRP A 213 -0.60 -15.64 2.40
N SER A 214 0.10 -14.57 2.80
CA SER A 214 1.42 -14.22 2.27
C SER A 214 2.47 -15.32 2.51
N ILE A 215 2.44 -15.96 3.70
CA ILE A 215 3.30 -17.11 4.02
C ILE A 215 3.01 -18.28 3.07
N LEU A 216 1.73 -18.58 2.83
CA LEU A 216 1.33 -19.66 1.93
C LEU A 216 1.80 -19.42 0.49
N MET A 217 1.74 -18.17 0.03
CA MET A 217 2.27 -17.81 -1.29
C MET A 217 3.80 -17.94 -1.35
N GLY A 218 4.50 -17.66 -0.26
CA GLY A 218 5.93 -17.95 -0.12
C GLY A 218 6.24 -19.44 -0.27
N LEU A 219 5.53 -20.30 0.46
CA LEU A 219 5.69 -21.77 0.37
C LEU A 219 5.48 -22.28 -1.06
N TYR A 220 4.49 -21.76 -1.77
CA TYR A 220 4.22 -22.11 -3.16
C TYR A 220 5.33 -21.64 -4.12
N ASN A 221 5.77 -20.39 -3.97
CA ASN A 221 6.73 -19.80 -4.91
C ASN A 221 8.16 -20.31 -4.71
N ASP A 222 8.53 -20.65 -3.48
CA ASP A 222 9.90 -21.08 -3.14
C ASP A 222 10.09 -22.60 -3.27
N ASN A 223 9.03 -23.34 -3.68
CA ASN A 223 9.03 -24.80 -3.88
C ASN A 223 9.53 -25.58 -2.65
N LEU A 224 9.11 -25.15 -1.45
CA LEU A 224 9.52 -25.78 -0.19
C LEU A 224 8.77 -27.08 0.12
N TYR A 225 7.62 -27.31 -0.54
CA TYR A 225 6.79 -28.49 -0.42
C TYR A 225 6.57 -29.18 -1.76
N THR A 226 6.22 -30.47 -1.72
CA THR A 226 5.69 -31.18 -2.90
C THR A 226 4.35 -30.60 -3.33
N LYS A 227 3.90 -30.96 -4.53
CA LYS A 227 2.60 -30.47 -5.06
C LYS A 227 1.44 -30.99 -4.21
N GLU A 228 1.51 -32.23 -3.73
CA GLU A 228 0.52 -32.88 -2.87
C GLU A 228 0.44 -32.20 -1.51
N GLU A 229 1.58 -31.91 -0.90
CA GLU A 229 1.65 -31.19 0.38
C GLU A 229 1.09 -29.78 0.25
N LEU A 230 1.38 -29.06 -0.83
CA LEU A 230 0.82 -27.74 -1.09
C LEU A 230 -0.71 -27.78 -1.25
N VAL A 231 -1.25 -28.80 -1.95
CA VAL A 231 -2.70 -28.99 -2.06
C VAL A 231 -3.32 -29.18 -0.69
N ASP A 232 -2.73 -29.99 0.20
CA ASP A 232 -3.22 -30.21 1.55
C ASP A 232 -3.20 -28.92 2.38
N VAL A 233 -2.09 -28.20 2.36
CA VAL A 233 -1.93 -26.92 3.06
C VAL A 233 -2.96 -25.89 2.59
N PHE A 234 -3.17 -25.76 1.29
CA PHE A 234 -4.13 -24.80 0.74
C PHE A 234 -5.58 -25.17 1.04
N LYS A 235 -5.92 -26.46 1.04
CA LYS A 235 -7.23 -26.93 1.50
C LYS A 235 -7.50 -26.59 2.96
N LYS A 236 -6.49 -26.75 3.82
CA LYS A 236 -6.58 -26.35 5.24
C LYS A 236 -6.82 -24.85 5.39
N PHE A 237 -6.16 -24.02 4.60
CA PHE A 237 -6.42 -22.58 4.61
C PHE A 237 -7.88 -22.26 4.24
N ASN A 238 -8.43 -22.89 3.17
CA ASN A 238 -9.83 -22.71 2.80
C ASN A 238 -10.78 -23.06 3.98
N ILE A 239 -10.49 -24.13 4.72
CA ILE A 239 -11.29 -24.52 5.91
C ILE A 239 -11.19 -23.45 6.99
N VAL A 240 -9.98 -22.97 7.30
CA VAL A 240 -9.77 -21.92 8.30
C VAL A 240 -10.56 -20.68 7.96
N VAL A 241 -10.42 -20.16 6.73
CA VAL A 241 -11.14 -18.96 6.29
C VAL A 241 -12.65 -19.14 6.41
N LYS A 242 -13.19 -20.24 5.89
CA LYS A 242 -14.63 -20.54 5.98
C LYS A 242 -15.16 -20.67 7.41
N THR A 243 -14.29 -21.04 8.36
CA THR A 243 -14.66 -21.16 9.78
C THR A 243 -14.64 -19.81 10.51
N LEU A 244 -13.84 -18.85 10.03
CA LEU A 244 -13.74 -17.51 10.64
C LEU A 244 -14.92 -16.60 10.30
N PHE A 245 -15.54 -16.81 9.13
CA PHE A 245 -16.66 -16.01 8.66
C PHE A 245 -17.98 -16.78 8.71
N ASP A 246 -19.03 -16.12 9.18
CA ASP A 246 -20.38 -16.64 9.16
C ASP A 246 -21.08 -16.21 7.86
N ASN A 247 -22.00 -17.04 7.35
CA ASN A 247 -22.85 -16.71 6.19
C ASN A 247 -22.10 -16.28 4.91
N GLU A 248 -20.82 -16.65 4.77
CA GLU A 248 -19.98 -16.28 3.61
C GLU A 248 -19.85 -14.75 3.40
N ASP A 249 -19.98 -13.97 4.48
CA ASP A 249 -19.88 -12.50 4.47
C ASP A 249 -18.41 -12.00 4.41
N TYR A 250 -17.60 -12.62 3.56
CA TYR A 250 -16.17 -12.32 3.41
C TYR A 250 -15.96 -10.87 2.95
N ASP A 251 -14.89 -10.21 3.42
CA ASP A 251 -14.39 -8.98 2.80
C ASP A 251 -13.78 -9.26 1.41
N LEU A 252 -13.58 -8.21 0.60
CA LEU A 252 -13.08 -8.37 -0.77
C LEU A 252 -11.69 -9.00 -0.82
N GLU A 253 -10.82 -8.68 0.14
CA GLU A 253 -9.49 -9.26 0.22
C GLU A 253 -9.56 -10.77 0.50
N THR A 254 -10.43 -11.18 1.42
CA THR A 254 -10.67 -12.59 1.73
C THR A 254 -11.26 -13.35 0.54
N ILE A 255 -12.22 -12.76 -0.19
CA ILE A 255 -12.75 -13.36 -1.42
C ILE A 255 -11.61 -13.56 -2.43
N TRP A 256 -10.74 -12.58 -2.59
CA TRP A 256 -9.59 -12.68 -3.48
C TRP A 256 -8.59 -13.76 -3.03
N PHE A 257 -8.36 -13.93 -1.72
CA PHE A 257 -7.55 -15.05 -1.21
C PHE A 257 -8.17 -16.40 -1.58
N LEU A 258 -9.47 -16.55 -1.36
CA LEU A 258 -10.19 -17.79 -1.69
C LEU A 258 -10.16 -18.08 -3.19
N HIS A 259 -10.38 -17.07 -4.04
CA HIS A 259 -10.21 -17.20 -5.48
C HIS A 259 -8.81 -17.68 -5.85
N THR A 260 -7.78 -16.95 -5.40
CA THR A 260 -6.38 -17.22 -5.77
C THR A 260 -5.91 -18.59 -5.30
N ILE A 261 -6.25 -18.99 -4.07
CA ILE A 261 -5.83 -20.29 -3.54
C ILE A 261 -6.47 -21.44 -4.30
N ASN A 262 -7.76 -21.34 -4.65
CA ASN A 262 -8.42 -22.39 -5.41
C ASN A 262 -7.90 -22.48 -6.84
N ASP A 263 -7.53 -21.36 -7.49
CA ASP A 263 -6.80 -21.37 -8.76
C ASP A 263 -5.43 -22.08 -8.63
N ARG A 264 -4.68 -21.83 -7.54
CA ARG A 264 -3.41 -22.52 -7.28
C ARG A 264 -3.58 -24.01 -7.06
N ILE A 265 -4.58 -24.42 -6.29
CA ILE A 265 -4.92 -25.85 -6.10
C ILE A 265 -5.23 -26.49 -7.45
N ALA A 266 -6.04 -25.86 -8.29
CA ALA A 266 -6.37 -26.38 -9.62
C ALA A 266 -5.12 -26.56 -10.49
N ARG A 267 -4.21 -25.59 -10.52
CA ARG A 267 -2.93 -25.69 -11.26
C ARG A 267 -2.04 -26.83 -10.73
N LEU A 268 -2.05 -27.05 -9.42
CA LEU A 268 -1.32 -28.16 -8.82
C LEU A 268 -1.93 -29.50 -9.27
N TYR A 269 -3.25 -29.63 -9.29
CA TYR A 269 -3.92 -30.85 -9.78
C TYR A 269 -3.68 -31.09 -11.27
N VAL A 270 -3.66 -30.07 -12.11
CA VAL A 270 -3.26 -30.24 -13.53
C VAL A 270 -1.83 -30.81 -13.62
N LYS A 271 -0.89 -30.29 -12.81
CA LYS A 271 0.49 -30.77 -12.76
C LYS A 271 0.64 -32.20 -12.16
N LEU A 272 -0.37 -32.66 -11.45
CA LEU A 272 -0.50 -34.02 -10.90
C LEU A 272 -1.28 -34.97 -11.83
N ASN A 273 -1.76 -34.47 -12.97
CA ASN A 273 -2.63 -35.17 -13.92
C ASN A 273 -3.99 -35.59 -13.34
N ASP A 274 -4.45 -34.94 -12.26
CA ASP A 274 -5.77 -35.11 -11.67
C ASP A 274 -6.72 -34.04 -12.23
N PHE A 275 -7.22 -34.27 -13.44
CA PHE A 275 -8.03 -33.30 -14.18
C PHE A 275 -9.41 -33.10 -13.60
N ASP A 276 -9.97 -34.11 -12.92
CA ASP A 276 -11.26 -34.02 -12.26
C ASP A 276 -11.22 -33.02 -11.10
N ASN A 277 -10.27 -33.18 -10.20
CA ASN A 277 -10.06 -32.20 -9.13
C ASN A 277 -9.65 -30.82 -9.67
N ALA A 278 -8.85 -30.75 -10.72
CA ALA A 278 -8.50 -29.49 -11.36
C ALA A 278 -9.75 -28.69 -11.79
N CYS A 279 -10.69 -29.34 -12.50
CA CYS A 279 -11.93 -28.72 -12.92
C CYS A 279 -12.83 -28.31 -11.75
N ILE A 280 -12.90 -29.12 -10.68
CA ILE A 280 -13.66 -28.79 -9.47
C ILE A 280 -13.11 -27.49 -8.85
N TYR A 281 -11.79 -27.41 -8.62
CA TYR A 281 -11.19 -26.26 -7.98
C TYR A 281 -11.17 -25.00 -8.85
N LEU A 282 -11.10 -25.14 -10.19
CA LEU A 282 -11.32 -24.03 -11.10
C LEU A 282 -12.73 -23.45 -10.99
N ASN A 283 -13.76 -24.31 -10.88
CA ASN A 283 -15.13 -23.84 -10.68
C ASN A 283 -15.29 -23.11 -9.34
N ILE A 284 -14.69 -23.61 -8.27
CA ILE A 284 -14.70 -22.93 -6.96
C ILE A 284 -14.00 -21.56 -7.08
N ALA A 285 -12.85 -21.51 -7.75
CA ALA A 285 -12.17 -20.24 -7.99
C ALA A 285 -13.02 -19.25 -8.80
N ALA A 286 -13.74 -19.73 -9.81
CA ALA A 286 -14.67 -18.93 -10.60
C ALA A 286 -15.83 -18.38 -9.79
N ASP A 287 -16.40 -19.19 -8.88
CA ASP A 287 -17.47 -18.73 -8.00
C ASP A 287 -17.00 -17.57 -7.11
N TYR A 288 -15.78 -17.63 -6.57
CA TYR A 288 -15.20 -16.53 -5.81
C TYR A 288 -14.85 -15.30 -6.68
N ALA A 289 -14.40 -15.49 -7.92
CA ALA A 289 -14.19 -14.37 -8.85
C ALA A 289 -15.51 -13.64 -9.15
N ILE A 290 -16.60 -14.39 -9.40
CA ILE A 290 -17.94 -13.85 -9.64
C ILE A 290 -18.44 -13.14 -8.37
N MET A 291 -18.29 -13.77 -7.19
CA MET A 291 -18.66 -13.18 -5.90
C MET A 291 -17.95 -11.85 -5.69
N HIS A 292 -16.63 -11.78 -5.96
CA HIS A 292 -15.84 -10.56 -5.84
C HIS A 292 -16.39 -9.43 -6.73
N ASP A 293 -16.74 -9.75 -7.98
CA ASP A 293 -17.16 -8.75 -8.96
C ASP A 293 -18.62 -8.31 -8.80
N THR A 294 -19.47 -9.15 -8.20
CA THR A 294 -20.92 -8.92 -8.02
C THR A 294 -21.31 -8.51 -6.61
N ARG A 295 -20.34 -8.47 -5.68
CA ARG A 295 -20.58 -8.14 -4.28
C ARG A 295 -21.10 -6.72 -4.11
N GLU A 296 -21.99 -6.52 -3.16
CA GLU A 296 -22.45 -5.20 -2.70
C GLU A 296 -21.32 -4.36 -2.12
N ASP A 297 -21.44 -3.02 -2.21
CA ASP A 297 -20.37 -2.09 -1.79
C ASP A 297 -20.16 -1.99 -0.29
N ASN A 298 -21.17 -2.40 0.52
CA ASN A 298 -21.08 -2.32 1.98
C ASN A 298 -21.54 -3.65 2.58
N ILE A 299 -20.63 -4.40 3.16
CA ILE A 299 -20.96 -5.62 3.91
C ILE A 299 -20.69 -5.42 5.38
N LYS A 300 -21.65 -5.88 6.20
CA LYS A 300 -21.50 -6.04 7.63
C LYS A 300 -21.26 -7.50 7.93
N HIS A 301 -20.16 -7.76 8.61
CA HIS A 301 -19.84 -9.12 9.04
C HIS A 301 -20.75 -9.56 10.19
N THR A 302 -21.18 -10.79 10.13
CA THR A 302 -22.04 -11.42 11.17
C THR A 302 -21.23 -12.18 12.20
N SER A 303 -20.04 -12.68 11.84
CA SER A 303 -19.13 -13.32 12.77
C SER A 303 -18.72 -12.39 13.91
N LEU A 304 -18.76 -12.89 15.15
CA LEU A 304 -18.29 -12.14 16.32
C LEU A 304 -16.81 -11.74 16.23
N LEU A 305 -16.05 -12.42 15.38
CA LEU A 305 -14.65 -12.05 15.11
C LEU A 305 -14.54 -10.77 14.30
N PHE A 306 -15.58 -10.31 13.56
CA PHE A 306 -15.50 -9.21 12.61
C PHE A 306 -16.70 -8.27 12.62
N ASN A 307 -17.72 -8.51 13.48
CA ASN A 307 -19.01 -7.81 13.45
C ASN A 307 -18.98 -6.29 13.73
N LYS A 308 -17.85 -5.73 14.11
CA LYS A 308 -17.63 -4.29 14.26
C LYS A 308 -16.96 -3.67 13.04
N LEU A 309 -16.54 -4.49 12.10
CA LEU A 309 -15.95 -4.01 10.85
C LEU A 309 -17.06 -3.82 9.81
N GLU A 310 -16.88 -2.82 8.99
CA GLU A 310 -17.65 -2.58 7.79
C GLU A 310 -16.67 -2.54 6.63
N ASP A 311 -16.88 -3.39 5.64
CA ASP A 311 -16.06 -3.41 4.44
C ASP A 311 -16.72 -2.54 3.38
N LYS A 312 -16.04 -1.46 3.03
CA LYS A 312 -16.44 -0.56 1.95
C LYS A 312 -15.52 -0.78 0.76
N ARG A 313 -16.10 -0.98 -0.42
CA ARG A 313 -15.35 -1.17 -1.65
C ARG A 313 -14.36 -0.03 -1.92
N ASP A 314 -14.66 1.18 -1.43
CA ASP A 314 -13.81 2.37 -1.54
C ASP A 314 -12.58 2.37 -0.60
N ASP A 315 -12.59 1.56 0.45
CA ASP A 315 -11.54 1.52 1.46
C ASP A 315 -10.39 0.56 1.10
N ILE A 316 -10.49 -0.14 -0.05
CA ILE A 316 -9.48 -1.07 -0.51
C ILE A 316 -8.29 -0.28 -1.07
N SER A 317 -7.25 -0.20 -0.26
CA SER A 317 -5.96 0.36 -0.65
C SER A 317 -5.13 -0.60 -1.52
N TRP A 318 -5.59 -1.84 -1.66
CA TRP A 318 -4.88 -2.90 -2.38
C TRP A 318 -5.85 -3.68 -3.26
N SER A 319 -6.13 -3.19 -4.45
CA SER A 319 -6.61 -4.04 -5.52
C SER A 319 -5.40 -4.85 -5.99
N GLY A 320 -5.24 -6.06 -5.46
CA GLY A 320 -4.25 -6.99 -6.01
C GLY A 320 -4.47 -7.06 -7.51
N ASN A 321 -3.43 -6.72 -8.27
CA ASN A 321 -3.33 -6.91 -9.73
C ASN A 321 -4.68 -6.97 -10.50
N LEU A 322 -5.57 -6.01 -10.31
CA LEU A 322 -6.60 -5.71 -11.30
C LEU A 322 -5.85 -5.13 -12.49
N ASP A 323 -5.00 -6.02 -13.04
CA ASP A 323 -4.05 -5.73 -14.05
C ASP A 323 -4.80 -5.39 -15.33
N GLU A 324 -4.40 -4.28 -15.89
CA GLU A 324 -4.66 -3.96 -17.27
C GLU A 324 -6.15 -4.01 -17.65
N PHE A 325 -6.99 -3.22 -16.96
CA PHE A 325 -8.27 -2.86 -17.53
C PHE A 325 -9.42 -3.87 -17.39
N GLY A 326 -9.46 -4.66 -16.32
CA GLY A 326 -10.55 -5.62 -16.15
C GLY A 326 -10.89 -5.95 -14.70
N ASN A 327 -12.04 -6.57 -14.46
CA ASN A 327 -12.47 -7.11 -13.18
C ASN A 327 -11.85 -8.50 -12.92
N GLN A 328 -12.13 -9.11 -11.76
CA GLN A 328 -11.53 -10.39 -11.35
C GLN A 328 -11.88 -11.54 -12.31
N CYS A 329 -13.10 -11.55 -12.87
CA CYS A 329 -13.49 -12.53 -13.89
C CYS A 329 -12.68 -12.34 -15.18
N PHE A 330 -12.38 -11.10 -15.57
CA PHE A 330 -11.53 -10.82 -16.73
C PHE A 330 -10.09 -11.31 -16.50
N GLU A 331 -9.51 -11.03 -15.34
CA GLU A 331 -8.18 -11.52 -14.98
C GLU A 331 -8.13 -13.06 -15.01
N MET A 332 -9.14 -13.71 -14.45
CA MET A 332 -9.21 -15.18 -14.47
C MET A 332 -9.24 -15.71 -15.91
N LEU A 333 -10.04 -15.13 -16.82
CA LEU A 333 -10.06 -15.52 -18.25
C LEU A 333 -8.70 -15.38 -18.91
N TYR A 334 -7.98 -14.30 -18.61
CA TYR A 334 -6.62 -14.11 -19.10
C TYR A 334 -5.68 -15.19 -18.58
N ASN A 335 -5.77 -15.52 -17.28
CA ASN A 335 -4.95 -16.53 -16.64
C ASN A 335 -5.24 -17.96 -17.15
N LEU A 336 -6.47 -18.28 -17.55
CA LEU A 336 -6.85 -19.57 -18.12
C LEU A 336 -6.24 -19.84 -19.51
N LYS A 337 -5.70 -18.82 -20.18
CA LYS A 337 -4.96 -18.97 -21.45
C LYS A 337 -3.54 -19.53 -21.25
N ARG A 338 -3.04 -19.58 -20.03
CA ARG A 338 -1.67 -20.04 -19.72
C ARG A 338 -1.48 -21.52 -20.07
N PRO A 339 -0.27 -21.93 -20.53
CA PRO A 339 0.02 -23.29 -20.96
C PRO A 339 -0.22 -24.38 -19.91
N VAL A 340 -0.23 -24.03 -18.61
CA VAL A 340 -0.51 -24.99 -17.54
C VAL A 340 -1.87 -25.66 -17.71
N PHE A 341 -2.84 -25.01 -18.37
CA PHE A 341 -4.19 -25.54 -18.59
C PHE A 341 -4.36 -26.25 -19.94
N ASP A 342 -3.34 -26.34 -20.79
CA ASP A 342 -3.43 -27.02 -22.07
C ASP A 342 -3.95 -28.47 -21.97
N PRO A 343 -3.58 -29.27 -20.94
CA PRO A 343 -4.08 -30.64 -20.82
C PRO A 343 -5.59 -30.78 -20.63
N ILE A 344 -6.26 -29.73 -20.14
CA ILE A 344 -7.72 -29.74 -19.87
C ILE A 344 -8.50 -28.78 -20.80
N ARG A 345 -7.85 -28.15 -21.75
CA ARG A 345 -8.45 -27.12 -22.61
C ARG A 345 -9.63 -27.64 -23.46
N GLU A 346 -9.58 -28.90 -23.83
CA GLU A 346 -10.65 -29.56 -24.62
C GLU A 346 -11.74 -30.20 -23.75
N ASP A 347 -11.56 -30.25 -22.42
CA ASP A 347 -12.58 -30.77 -21.49
C ASP A 347 -13.82 -29.88 -21.52
N SER A 348 -15.01 -30.49 -21.63
CA SER A 348 -16.27 -29.74 -21.67
C SER A 348 -16.47 -28.88 -20.41
N ARG A 349 -16.08 -29.38 -19.24
CA ARG A 349 -16.17 -28.65 -17.97
C ARG A 349 -15.31 -27.37 -17.96
N PHE A 350 -14.15 -27.41 -18.64
CA PHE A 350 -13.29 -26.23 -18.79
C PHE A 350 -13.91 -25.22 -19.76
N LYS A 351 -14.55 -25.67 -20.82
CA LYS A 351 -15.28 -24.81 -21.77
C LYS A 351 -16.50 -24.17 -21.10
N ASP A 352 -17.29 -24.95 -20.37
CA ASP A 352 -18.44 -24.45 -19.59
C ASP A 352 -18.01 -23.41 -18.54
N LEU A 353 -16.83 -23.58 -17.92
CA LEU A 353 -16.25 -22.63 -16.99
C LEU A 353 -15.93 -21.28 -17.70
N ILE A 354 -15.30 -21.33 -18.86
CA ILE A 354 -15.01 -20.12 -19.65
C ILE A 354 -16.32 -19.38 -19.99
N ASP A 355 -17.33 -20.09 -20.45
CA ASP A 355 -18.64 -19.52 -20.78
C ASP A 355 -19.32 -18.91 -19.55
N LYS A 356 -19.20 -19.55 -18.38
CA LYS A 356 -19.70 -19.04 -17.10
C LYS A 356 -19.06 -17.71 -16.73
N ILE A 357 -17.73 -17.65 -16.74
CA ILE A 357 -16.98 -16.45 -16.29
C ILE A 357 -17.14 -15.31 -17.31
N THR A 358 -17.20 -15.61 -18.61
CA THR A 358 -17.32 -14.60 -19.65
C THR A 358 -18.56 -13.71 -19.47
N LYS A 359 -19.64 -14.24 -18.90
CA LYS A 359 -20.88 -13.48 -18.61
C LYS A 359 -20.67 -12.35 -17.60
N TYR A 360 -19.68 -12.48 -16.70
CA TYR A 360 -19.37 -11.53 -15.63
C TYR A 360 -18.09 -10.72 -15.92
N SER A 361 -17.33 -11.12 -16.93
CA SER A 361 -16.09 -10.46 -17.30
C SER A 361 -16.35 -9.07 -17.86
N LYS A 362 -15.64 -8.08 -17.30
CA LYS A 362 -15.68 -6.68 -17.76
C LYS A 362 -14.25 -6.21 -17.97
N GLN A 363 -14.00 -5.68 -19.16
CA GLN A 363 -12.78 -4.97 -19.46
C GLN A 363 -13.01 -3.47 -19.23
N TYR A 364 -12.10 -2.80 -18.55
CA TYR A 364 -12.13 -1.35 -18.38
C TYR A 364 -11.26 -0.71 -19.47
N ASN A 365 -11.79 0.26 -20.19
CA ASN A 365 -11.11 0.99 -21.28
C ASN A 365 -10.35 2.22 -20.73
#